data_5621418a0a140b95d4857223455d4b1c
#
_entry.id   5621418a0a140b95d4857223455d4b1c
#
_cell.length_a   1.000
_cell.length_b   1.000
_cell.length_c   1.000
_cell.angle_alpha   90.00
_cell.angle_beta   90.00
_cell.angle_gamma   90.00
#
_symmetry.space_group_name_H-M   'P 1'
#
loop_
_entity.id
_entity.type
_entity.pdbx_description
1 polymer ?
#
loop_
_entity_poly.entity_id
_entity_poly.type
_entity_poly.pdbx_seq_one_letter_code
_entity_poly.pdbx_strand_id
1 'polypeptide(L)'
;MLRNKKILMLISLLVAIGVWIYVMGNVDPVVRERIDGVQVELQGESTLTQAGLKATLKAPKRVSVSIEGKRSQVNKVKKKGVEAYVDVSTCDYGRNEGKIIITLPDTVTGVLVENISSKTAVFTVK
;
A
#
# COMPACT_ATOMS: atom_id res chain seq x y z
N MET A 1 1.81 -4.78 -56.09
CA MET A 1 1.15 -5.97 -55.57
C MET A 1 2.12 -6.89 -54.89
N LEU A 2 1.91 -7.23 -53.64
CA LEU A 2 2.80 -8.09 -52.88
C LEU A 2 2.57 -9.55 -53.26
N ARG A 3 3.49 -10.08 -54.08
CA ARG A 3 3.40 -11.48 -54.50
C ARG A 3 4.04 -12.44 -53.50
N ASN A 4 4.83 -11.93 -52.60
CA ASN A 4 5.60 -12.74 -51.68
C ASN A 4 4.86 -12.93 -50.36
N LYS A 5 4.40 -14.15 -50.12
CA LYS A 5 3.70 -14.52 -48.88
C LYS A 5 4.53 -14.27 -47.63
N LYS A 6 5.86 -14.39 -47.75
CA LYS A 6 6.78 -14.14 -46.62
C LYS A 6 6.76 -12.68 -46.21
N ILE A 7 6.67 -11.75 -47.17
CA ILE A 7 6.58 -10.31 -46.89
C ILE A 7 5.26 -9.99 -46.21
N LEU A 8 4.17 -10.60 -46.68
CA LEU A 8 2.86 -10.42 -46.04
C LEU A 8 2.85 -10.92 -44.59
N MET A 9 3.45 -12.07 -44.36
CA MET A 9 3.61 -12.62 -43.01
C MET A 9 4.43 -11.70 -42.11
N LEU A 10 5.51 -11.15 -42.63
CA LEU A 10 6.35 -10.22 -41.87
C LEU A 10 5.60 -8.95 -41.51
N ILE A 11 4.87 -8.37 -42.47
CA ILE A 11 4.06 -7.16 -42.24
C ILE A 11 2.98 -7.43 -41.20
N SER A 12 2.28 -8.57 -41.31
CA SER A 12 1.26 -8.96 -40.35
C SER A 12 1.83 -9.11 -38.95
N LEU A 13 3.01 -9.72 -38.84
CA LEU A 13 3.68 -9.88 -37.55
C LEU A 13 4.06 -8.53 -36.95
N LEU A 14 4.60 -7.61 -37.74
CA LEU A 14 4.96 -6.27 -37.27
C LEU A 14 3.75 -5.48 -36.80
N VAL A 15 2.64 -5.56 -37.55
CA VAL A 15 1.37 -4.90 -37.16
C VAL A 15 0.85 -5.49 -35.84
N ALA A 16 0.88 -6.82 -35.72
CA ALA A 16 0.43 -7.49 -34.50
C ALA A 16 1.25 -7.08 -33.28
N ILE A 17 2.57 -7.01 -33.43
CA ILE A 17 3.48 -6.55 -32.36
C ILE A 17 3.20 -5.09 -32.02
N GLY A 18 3.02 -4.23 -33.01
CA GLY A 18 2.72 -2.81 -32.80
C GLY A 18 1.40 -2.61 -32.03
N VAL A 19 0.35 -3.34 -32.40
CA VAL A 19 -0.93 -3.30 -31.69
C VAL A 19 -0.77 -3.81 -30.26
N TRP A 20 -0.02 -4.90 -30.09
CA TRP A 20 0.23 -5.45 -28.76
C TRP A 20 0.95 -4.45 -27.84
N ILE A 21 1.99 -3.79 -28.33
CA ILE A 21 2.72 -2.76 -27.58
C ILE A 21 1.80 -1.60 -27.24
N TYR A 22 0.98 -1.16 -28.18
CA TYR A 22 0.03 -0.08 -27.97
C TYR A 22 -0.98 -0.43 -26.85
N VAL A 23 -1.56 -1.62 -26.92
CA VAL A 23 -2.52 -2.09 -25.91
C VAL A 23 -1.85 -2.22 -24.54
N MET A 24 -0.66 -2.83 -24.48
CA MET A 24 0.06 -3.00 -23.22
C MET A 24 0.48 -1.66 -22.59
N GLY A 25 0.78 -0.67 -23.42
CA GLY A 25 1.13 0.67 -22.95
C GLY A 25 -0.06 1.44 -22.39
N ASN A 26 -1.28 1.12 -22.82
CA ASN A 26 -2.50 1.79 -22.35
C ASN A 26 -3.27 0.99 -21.31
N VAL A 27 -2.94 -0.27 -21.12
CA VAL A 27 -3.56 -1.10 -20.08
C VAL A 27 -2.84 -0.88 -18.77
N ASP A 28 -3.62 -0.63 -17.73
CA ASP A 28 -3.13 -0.47 -16.37
C ASP A 28 -3.54 -1.72 -15.57
N PRO A 29 -2.71 -2.77 -15.58
CA PRO A 29 -3.07 -4.03 -14.96
C PRO A 29 -3.13 -3.93 -13.44
N VAL A 30 -3.97 -4.76 -12.85
CA VAL A 30 -4.02 -4.92 -11.40
C VAL A 30 -2.79 -5.71 -10.96
N VAL A 31 -2.03 -5.15 -10.03
CA VAL A 31 -0.82 -5.78 -9.49
C VAL A 31 -0.89 -5.81 -7.97
N ARG A 32 -0.12 -6.71 -7.40
CA ARG A 32 0.05 -6.83 -5.96
C ARG A 32 1.46 -6.43 -5.60
N GLU A 33 1.59 -5.61 -4.59
CA GLU A 33 2.89 -5.16 -4.09
C GLU A 33 2.93 -5.24 -2.59
N ARG A 34 4.11 -5.58 -2.09
CA ARG A 34 4.37 -5.59 -0.66
C ARG A 34 5.25 -4.40 -0.31
N ILE A 35 4.81 -3.64 0.68
CA ILE A 35 5.57 -2.51 1.20
C ILE A 35 6.09 -2.90 2.57
N ASP A 36 7.41 -2.99 2.70
CA ASP A 36 8.07 -3.35 3.95
C ASP A 36 8.52 -2.10 4.71
N GLY A 37 8.69 -2.25 6.01
CA GLY A 37 9.24 -1.19 6.85
C GLY A 37 8.32 0.00 7.06
N VAL A 38 7.01 -0.20 7.00
CA VAL A 38 6.05 0.85 7.32
C VAL A 38 6.08 1.11 8.82
N GLN A 39 6.43 2.33 9.21
CA GLN A 39 6.48 2.72 10.63
C GLN A 39 5.07 2.83 11.20
N VAL A 40 4.88 2.26 12.38
CA VAL A 40 3.63 2.37 13.13
C VAL A 40 3.75 3.56 14.07
N GLU A 41 2.79 4.48 13.95
CA GLU A 41 2.73 5.67 14.80
C GLU A 41 1.55 5.58 15.77
N LEU A 42 1.65 6.31 16.86
CA LEU A 42 0.57 6.41 17.82
C LEU A 42 -0.26 7.66 17.52
N GLN A 43 -1.56 7.51 17.47
CA GLN A 43 -2.50 8.64 17.31
C GLN A 43 -3.34 8.81 18.57
N GLY A 44 -3.71 10.04 18.85
CA GLY A 44 -4.51 10.37 20.03
C GLY A 44 -3.69 10.51 21.30
N GLU A 45 -2.36 10.60 21.20
CA GLU A 45 -1.48 10.81 22.36
C GLU A 45 -1.80 12.09 23.10
N SER A 46 -2.27 13.12 22.40
CA SER A 46 -2.64 14.39 23.03
C SER A 46 -3.70 14.22 24.11
N THR A 47 -4.65 13.34 23.91
CA THR A 47 -5.68 13.02 24.92
C THR A 47 -5.07 12.41 26.16
N LEU A 48 -4.12 11.51 25.98
CA LEU A 48 -3.40 10.88 27.11
C LEU A 48 -2.50 11.90 27.83
N THR A 49 -1.84 12.75 27.08
CA THR A 49 -0.99 13.81 27.63
C THR A 49 -1.79 14.78 28.51
N GLN A 50 -3.00 15.13 28.09
CA GLN A 50 -3.90 15.97 28.87
C GLN A 50 -4.30 15.31 30.19
N ALA A 51 -4.38 13.98 30.22
CA ALA A 51 -4.64 13.20 31.43
C ALA A 51 -3.38 12.91 32.25
N GLY A 52 -2.21 13.38 31.82
CA GLY A 52 -0.94 13.12 32.49
C GLY A 52 -0.35 11.76 32.17
N LEU A 53 -0.81 11.12 31.12
CA LEU A 53 -0.37 9.79 30.69
C LEU A 53 0.50 9.88 29.43
N LYS A 54 1.32 8.89 29.22
CA LYS A 54 2.17 8.78 28.04
C LYS A 54 2.10 7.36 27.49
N ALA A 55 1.89 7.25 26.18
CA ALA A 55 1.88 5.97 25.49
C ALA A 55 3.24 5.68 24.88
N THR A 56 3.69 4.44 24.99
CA THR A 56 4.93 3.95 24.40
C THR A 56 4.63 2.69 23.61
N LEU A 57 4.97 2.73 22.32
CA LEU A 57 4.79 1.57 21.45
C LEU A 57 5.81 0.48 21.77
N LYS A 58 5.33 -0.72 22.05
CA LYS A 58 6.20 -1.86 22.36
C LYS A 58 6.56 -2.66 21.10
N ALA A 59 5.55 -3.15 20.38
CA ALA A 59 5.74 -3.96 19.18
C ALA A 59 4.41 -4.12 18.44
N PRO A 60 4.43 -4.27 17.10
CA PRO A 60 5.57 -4.05 16.22
C PRO A 60 5.82 -2.57 15.94
N LYS A 61 7.06 -2.19 15.78
CA LYS A 61 7.42 -0.81 15.41
C LYS A 61 7.26 -0.55 13.91
N ARG A 62 7.40 -1.61 13.12
CA ARG A 62 7.26 -1.57 11.66
C ARG A 62 6.46 -2.76 11.20
N VAL A 63 5.68 -2.57 10.16
CA VAL A 63 4.86 -3.62 9.57
C VAL A 63 5.06 -3.67 8.07
N SER A 64 4.76 -4.82 7.48
CA SER A 64 4.70 -4.98 6.02
C SER A 64 3.25 -4.98 5.60
N VAL A 65 2.95 -4.27 4.54
CA VAL A 65 1.59 -4.12 4.00
C VAL A 65 1.57 -4.66 2.58
N SER A 66 0.65 -5.57 2.28
CA SER A 66 0.40 -6.04 0.93
C SER A 66 -0.81 -5.29 0.37
N ILE A 67 -0.62 -4.65 -0.77
CA ILE A 67 -1.66 -3.88 -1.43
C ILE A 67 -1.94 -4.44 -2.82
N GLU A 68 -3.15 -4.26 -3.28
CA GLU A 68 -3.60 -4.66 -4.61
C GLU A 68 -4.32 -3.50 -5.27
N GLY A 69 -3.99 -3.23 -6.51
CA GLY A 69 -4.63 -2.16 -7.27
C GLY A 69 -4.00 -2.01 -8.63
N LYS A 70 -4.46 -1.02 -9.37
CA LYS A 70 -3.88 -0.70 -10.66
C LYS A 70 -2.43 -0.27 -10.52
N ARG A 71 -1.60 -0.71 -11.43
CA ARG A 71 -0.16 -0.49 -11.40
C ARG A 71 0.21 0.98 -11.20
N SER A 72 -0.46 1.90 -11.87
CA SER A 72 -0.21 3.33 -11.71
C SER A 72 -0.50 3.82 -10.30
N GLN A 73 -1.58 3.35 -9.70
CA GLN A 73 -1.97 3.71 -8.34
C GLN A 73 -1.02 3.10 -7.30
N VAL A 74 -0.66 1.83 -7.49
CA VAL A 74 0.31 1.14 -6.63
C VAL A 74 1.66 1.87 -6.66
N ASN A 75 2.11 2.30 -7.82
CA ASN A 75 3.34 3.09 -7.94
C ASN A 75 3.27 4.41 -7.19
N LYS A 76 2.12 5.08 -7.18
CA LYS A 76 1.92 6.30 -6.37
C LYS A 76 2.03 6.01 -4.87
N VAL A 77 1.47 4.90 -4.43
CA VAL A 77 1.59 4.47 -3.02
C VAL A 77 3.04 4.22 -2.65
N LYS A 78 3.80 3.55 -3.53
CA LYS A 78 5.22 3.28 -3.29
C LYS A 78 6.05 4.57 -3.22
N LYS A 79 5.71 5.58 -4.01
CA LYS A 79 6.40 6.88 -3.99
C LYS A 79 6.11 7.70 -2.75
N LYS A 80 4.83 7.80 -2.38
CA LYS A 80 4.39 8.62 -1.24
C LYS A 80 4.50 7.90 0.09
N GLY A 81 4.49 6.58 0.05
CA GLY A 81 4.50 5.73 1.23
C GLY A 81 3.12 5.51 1.81
N VAL A 82 3.06 4.61 2.76
CA VAL A 82 1.85 4.22 3.48
C VAL A 82 2.03 4.59 4.93
N GLU A 83 0.99 5.12 5.55
CA GLU A 83 0.99 5.44 6.96
C GLU A 83 0.24 4.37 7.75
N ALA A 84 0.84 3.93 8.84
CA ALA A 84 0.23 3.01 9.77
C ALA A 84 0.16 3.67 11.14
N TYR A 85 -0.97 3.57 11.81
CA TYR A 85 -1.12 4.15 13.13
C TYR A 85 -2.02 3.31 14.03
N VAL A 86 -1.87 3.53 15.33
CA VAL A 86 -2.71 2.94 16.36
C VAL A 86 -3.33 4.08 17.15
N ASP A 87 -4.65 4.02 17.33
CA ASP A 87 -5.37 5.02 18.13
C ASP A 87 -5.24 4.64 19.61
N VAL A 88 -4.63 5.52 20.39
CA VAL A 88 -4.42 5.33 21.82
C VAL A 88 -5.31 6.21 22.68
N SER A 89 -6.19 6.99 22.06
CA SER A 89 -7.02 7.98 22.75
C SER A 89 -7.99 7.37 23.77
N THR A 90 -8.42 6.13 23.55
CA THR A 90 -9.40 5.44 24.40
C THR A 90 -8.79 4.34 25.25
N CYS A 91 -7.47 4.29 25.35
CA CYS A 91 -6.78 3.20 26.04
C CYS A 91 -6.63 3.46 27.53
N ASP A 92 -6.67 2.38 28.30
CA ASP A 92 -6.51 2.41 29.75
C ASP A 92 -5.04 2.43 30.15
N TYR A 93 -4.80 2.71 31.42
CA TYR A 93 -3.47 2.64 32.00
C TYR A 93 -2.92 1.20 31.94
N GLY A 94 -1.66 1.07 31.58
CA GLY A 94 -0.95 -0.20 31.53
C GLY A 94 -0.74 -0.71 30.10
N ARG A 95 -0.62 -2.01 29.98
CA ARG A 95 -0.42 -2.67 28.68
C ARG A 95 -1.73 -2.75 27.92
N ASN A 96 -1.70 -2.31 26.68
CA ASN A 96 -2.87 -2.31 25.79
C ASN A 96 -2.51 -2.90 24.43
N GLU A 97 -3.52 -3.47 23.76
CA GLU A 97 -3.43 -3.83 22.35
C GLU A 97 -4.37 -2.93 21.56
N GLY A 98 -3.86 -2.36 20.49
CA GLY A 98 -4.63 -1.53 19.58
C GLY A 98 -4.56 -2.08 18.16
N LYS A 99 -5.64 -1.87 17.42
CA LYS A 99 -5.69 -2.25 16.01
C LYS A 99 -4.87 -1.29 15.18
N ILE A 100 -4.03 -1.82 14.30
CA ILE A 100 -3.25 -1.03 13.36
C ILE A 100 -4.16 -0.63 12.20
N ILE A 101 -4.21 0.66 11.93
CA ILE A 101 -4.98 1.23 10.81
C ILE A 101 -4.00 1.71 9.76
N ILE A 102 -4.24 1.32 8.51
CA ILE A 102 -3.40 1.71 7.38
C ILE A 102 -4.10 2.82 6.60
N THR A 103 -3.40 3.92 6.40
CA THR A 103 -3.89 5.06 5.63
C THR A 103 -3.11 5.17 4.33
N LEU A 104 -3.83 5.18 3.23
CA LEU A 104 -3.27 5.38 1.89
C LEU A 104 -3.30 6.87 1.54
N PRO A 105 -2.39 7.33 0.63
CA PRO A 105 -2.43 8.71 0.17
C PRO A 105 -3.77 9.09 -0.47
N ASP A 106 -4.23 10.31 -0.24
CA ASP A 106 -5.52 10.81 -0.73
C ASP A 106 -5.61 10.82 -2.27
N THR A 107 -4.47 10.94 -2.94
CA THR A 107 -4.41 10.96 -4.40
C THR A 107 -4.51 9.57 -5.03
N VAL A 108 -4.52 8.53 -4.21
CA VAL A 108 -4.59 7.14 -4.66
C VAL A 108 -6.02 6.63 -4.55
N THR A 109 -6.52 6.04 -5.64
CA THR A 109 -7.85 5.45 -5.69
C THR A 109 -7.78 4.02 -6.19
N GLY A 110 -8.73 3.19 -5.76
CA GLY A 110 -8.84 1.81 -6.24
C GLY A 110 -7.74 0.87 -5.75
N VAL A 111 -7.00 1.25 -4.72
CA VAL A 111 -6.01 0.39 -4.08
C VAL A 111 -6.60 -0.17 -2.79
N LEU A 112 -6.49 -1.48 -2.64
CA LEU A 112 -6.98 -2.19 -1.46
C LEU A 112 -5.80 -2.74 -0.66
N VAL A 113 -5.93 -2.67 0.66
CA VAL A 113 -4.99 -3.34 1.55
C VAL A 113 -5.43 -4.80 1.69
N GLU A 114 -4.65 -5.73 1.13
CA GLU A 114 -4.96 -7.15 1.21
C GLU A 114 -4.59 -7.76 2.55
N ASN A 115 -3.39 -7.44 3.01
CA ASN A 115 -2.83 -8.07 4.20
C ASN A 115 -1.84 -7.15 4.90
N ILE A 116 -1.69 -7.33 6.19
CA ILE A 116 -0.74 -6.63 7.03
C ILE A 116 0.01 -7.69 7.83
N SER A 117 1.33 -7.56 7.97
CA SER A 117 2.15 -8.52 8.70
C SER A 117 1.73 -8.65 10.17
N SER A 118 1.22 -7.56 10.75
CA SER A 118 0.66 -7.55 12.09
C SER A 118 -0.57 -6.65 12.11
N LYS A 119 -1.69 -7.17 12.60
CA LYS A 119 -2.96 -6.43 12.63
C LYS A 119 -3.12 -5.61 13.91
N THR A 120 -2.38 -5.95 14.94
CA THR A 120 -2.45 -5.27 16.24
C THR A 120 -1.07 -4.88 16.70
N ALA A 121 -1.01 -3.83 17.49
CA ALA A 121 0.21 -3.37 18.13
C ALA A 121 0.01 -3.34 19.64
N VAL A 122 1.08 -3.68 20.36
CA VAL A 122 1.10 -3.63 21.83
C VAL A 122 1.78 -2.33 22.24
N PHE A 123 1.15 -1.59 23.11
CA PHE A 123 1.71 -0.36 23.68
C PHE A 123 1.40 -0.27 25.16
N THR A 124 2.18 0.53 25.86
CA THR A 124 2.04 0.74 27.30
C THR A 124 1.68 2.20 27.56
N VAL A 125 0.69 2.40 28.41
CA VAL A 125 0.25 3.72 28.88
C VAL A 125 0.66 3.88 30.34
N LYS A 126 1.42 4.91 30.61
CA LYS A 126 1.89 5.22 31.98
C LYS A 126 1.51 6.63 32.40
#